data_c22033557a5c738b7785ac5dcc1a3fc8
#
_entry.id   c22033557a5c738b7785ac5dcc1a3fc8
#
_cell.length_a   1.000
_cell.length_b   1.000
_cell.length_c   1.000
_cell.angle_alpha   90.00
_cell.angle_beta   90.00
_cell.angle_gamma   90.00
#
_symmetry.space_group_name_H-M   'P 1'
#
loop_
_entity.id
_entity.type
_entity.pdbx_description
1 polymer ?
#
loop_
_entity_poly.entity_id
_entity_poly.type
_entity_poly.pdbx_seq_one_letter_code
_entity_poly.pdbx_strand_id
1 'polypeptide(L)'
;MTTERTHLLDIPWTERGMATTYGAKWDKSLRAWLYTGELPWQLAPYASRPFSWERWQEDKLNGPDAGAAYLDDNHAPTGVELHPHQQEAADAMVDAYLSDLPGFLLADDVGLGKTYATIAGVMRMKPTNVAVLCPLAVVPHWRKSIAAMGADRDINWLVINYDRTKNLLSVPKEATDAKKTRTKNRKIAALGKPLINWDVIVFDEAHLLRNPQSQRSTACRRLAGEGSDHKAFCLWLSATAGQNPLHLSYLAPILAASTGTTVGDLTDFQYWAESQNMEVRQGAYGAWEWVRNEADLDHMRHILFENTDPLVGIRRRPTDIAGWPEQQRIPYPIDLDPRGWELYDDAWLEFRREVNLAMKGRNPQNLLVEQLRFRQKASYVRVPGTVELVEDLLSNDLQVAVSVQFLESVDALRDILEAKKIKVATIVGDMTADEKEAERIRFQQGDAPVILFTPTEGISLHAGETAAEATDMQRVTVLHDVRYSALSCAQIEGRCHRDGQNAIAYYVYADRTVEENIIHKTIQRLTDMATMLGDDTEWVEEIYDTIREYKRGK
;
A
#
# COMPACT_ATOMS: atom_id res chain seq x y z
N MET A 1 17.99 31.19 -36.80
CA MET A 1 18.71 30.81 -35.56
C MET A 1 18.22 29.43 -35.22
N THR A 2 19.01 28.41 -35.46
CA THR A 2 18.71 27.05 -35.04
C THR A 2 18.78 27.02 -33.54
N THR A 3 17.65 26.88 -32.90
CA THR A 3 17.56 26.65 -31.44
C THR A 3 18.33 25.36 -31.14
N GLU A 4 19.49 25.49 -30.47
CA GLU A 4 20.24 24.33 -30.02
C GLU A 4 19.35 23.48 -29.13
N ARG A 5 19.21 22.20 -29.46
CA ARG A 5 18.41 21.26 -28.67
C ARG A 5 19.08 20.98 -27.34
N THR A 6 18.31 21.07 -26.27
CA THR A 6 18.77 20.61 -24.95
C THR A 6 18.14 19.25 -24.64
N HIS A 7 18.97 18.29 -24.25
CA HIS A 7 18.61 16.92 -23.91
C HIS A 7 18.61 16.74 -22.40
N LEU A 8 17.58 16.11 -21.90
CA LEU A 8 17.55 15.59 -20.53
C LEU A 8 18.17 14.20 -20.56
N LEU A 9 19.14 13.95 -19.66
CA LEU A 9 19.87 12.70 -19.61
C LEU A 9 19.64 11.99 -18.29
N ASP A 10 19.27 10.72 -18.35
CA ASP A 10 19.16 9.84 -17.19
C ASP A 10 20.46 9.08 -16.98
N ILE A 11 21.42 9.74 -16.33
CA ILE A 11 22.75 9.18 -16.08
C ILE A 11 22.83 8.75 -14.62
N PRO A 12 23.09 7.45 -14.32
CA PRO A 12 23.29 6.96 -12.98
C PRO A 12 24.39 7.72 -12.24
N TRP A 13 24.22 7.92 -10.94
CA TRP A 13 25.20 8.64 -10.13
C TRP A 13 26.60 8.02 -10.18
N THR A 14 26.70 6.72 -10.38
CA THR A 14 27.94 5.98 -10.56
C THR A 14 28.73 6.41 -11.80
N GLU A 15 28.04 6.93 -12.83
CA GLU A 15 28.60 7.32 -14.12
C GLU A 15 28.74 8.83 -14.31
N ARG A 16 28.57 9.60 -13.23
CA ARG A 16 28.66 11.08 -13.25
C ARG A 16 29.99 11.62 -13.83
N GLY A 17 31.06 10.85 -13.68
CA GLY A 17 32.36 11.21 -14.26
C GLY A 17 32.33 11.21 -15.79
N MET A 18 31.68 10.22 -16.38
CA MET A 18 31.46 10.11 -17.82
C MET A 18 30.58 11.28 -18.32
N ALA A 19 29.48 11.55 -17.62
CA ALA A 19 28.59 12.67 -17.96
C ALA A 19 29.35 14.00 -18.08
N THR A 20 30.17 14.31 -17.10
CA THR A 20 30.97 15.54 -17.06
C THR A 20 32.03 15.57 -18.15
N THR A 21 32.67 14.45 -18.43
CA THR A 21 33.70 14.31 -19.47
C THR A 21 33.15 14.62 -20.87
N TYR A 22 31.93 14.23 -21.15
CA TYR A 22 31.28 14.47 -22.44
C TYR A 22 30.43 15.76 -22.46
N GLY A 23 30.58 16.62 -21.45
CA GLY A 23 30.02 17.97 -21.44
C GLY A 23 28.59 18.09 -20.91
N ALA A 24 28.01 17.02 -20.35
CA ALA A 24 26.74 17.12 -19.64
C ALA A 24 26.90 17.90 -18.34
N LYS A 25 25.91 18.72 -18.00
CA LYS A 25 25.90 19.57 -16.81
C LYS A 25 24.78 19.15 -15.87
N TRP A 26 25.10 19.01 -14.59
CA TRP A 26 24.11 18.76 -13.57
C TRP A 26 23.36 20.02 -13.23
N ASP A 27 22.06 20.06 -13.48
CA ASP A 27 21.18 21.13 -13.04
C ASP A 27 20.57 20.81 -11.67
N LYS A 28 20.89 21.63 -10.68
CA LYS A 28 20.45 21.42 -9.30
C LYS A 28 18.95 21.69 -9.12
N SER A 29 18.37 22.57 -9.92
CA SER A 29 16.95 22.90 -9.84
C SER A 29 16.09 21.81 -10.46
N LEU A 30 16.58 21.24 -11.55
CA LEU A 30 15.93 20.15 -12.27
C LEU A 30 16.26 18.77 -11.66
N ARG A 31 17.37 18.69 -10.88
CA ARG A 31 17.95 17.43 -10.40
C ARG A 31 18.18 16.42 -11.53
N ALA A 32 18.67 16.90 -12.64
CA ALA A 32 18.90 16.12 -13.86
C ALA A 32 20.19 16.55 -14.55
N TRP A 33 20.73 15.67 -15.38
CA TRP A 33 21.81 15.99 -16.27
C TRP A 33 21.25 16.61 -17.55
N LEU A 34 21.84 17.70 -18.00
CA LEU A 34 21.47 18.39 -19.24
C LEU A 34 22.63 18.43 -20.20
N TYR A 35 22.36 18.26 -21.48
CA TYR A 35 23.29 18.45 -22.59
C TYR A 35 22.64 19.32 -23.68
N THR A 36 23.31 20.37 -24.10
CA THR A 36 22.81 21.27 -25.15
C THR A 36 23.70 21.12 -26.41
N GLY A 37 23.06 20.86 -27.53
CA GLY A 37 23.73 20.66 -28.84
C GLY A 37 23.46 19.29 -29.42
N GLU A 38 24.32 18.88 -30.38
CA GLU A 38 24.27 17.53 -30.97
C GLU A 38 24.82 16.50 -29.99
N LEU A 39 23.99 15.51 -29.65
CA LEU A 39 24.26 14.58 -28.56
C LEU A 39 25.42 13.62 -28.93
N PRO A 40 26.50 13.57 -28.12
CA PRO A 40 27.57 12.59 -28.31
C PRO A 40 27.04 11.17 -28.22
N TRP A 41 27.55 10.25 -29.03
CA TRP A 41 27.11 8.86 -29.05
C TRP A 41 27.25 8.15 -27.66
N GLN A 42 28.21 8.58 -26.84
CA GLN A 42 28.39 8.08 -25.48
C GLN A 42 27.25 8.48 -24.53
N LEU A 43 26.58 9.59 -24.78
CA LEU A 43 25.45 10.09 -24.01
C LEU A 43 24.12 9.68 -24.63
N ALA A 44 24.12 9.24 -25.89
CA ALA A 44 22.89 8.86 -26.58
C ALA A 44 22.04 7.80 -25.88
N PRO A 45 22.63 6.76 -25.24
CA PRO A 45 21.83 5.76 -24.48
C PRO A 45 21.06 6.33 -23.28
N TYR A 46 21.47 7.50 -22.78
CA TYR A 46 20.88 8.14 -21.61
C TYR A 46 19.89 9.25 -21.97
N ALA A 47 19.78 9.59 -23.24
CA ALA A 47 18.85 10.62 -23.71
C ALA A 47 17.56 9.99 -24.18
N SER A 48 16.52 10.10 -23.40
CA SER A 48 15.21 9.61 -23.80
C SER A 48 14.58 10.50 -24.89
N ARG A 49 14.81 11.84 -24.86
CA ARG A 49 14.20 12.79 -25.81
C ARG A 49 14.78 14.21 -25.67
N PRO A 50 14.56 15.11 -26.68
CA PRO A 50 14.95 16.50 -26.56
C PRO A 50 14.23 17.17 -25.38
N PHE A 51 14.97 18.00 -24.64
CA PHE A 51 14.39 18.77 -23.54
C PHE A 51 13.41 19.82 -24.09
N SER A 52 12.18 19.82 -23.53
CA SER A 52 11.26 20.93 -23.61
C SER A 52 10.77 21.27 -22.21
N TRP A 53 10.34 22.53 -21.98
CA TRP A 53 9.87 22.94 -20.66
C TRP A 53 8.59 22.20 -20.27
N GLU A 54 7.70 21.97 -21.20
CA GLU A 54 6.48 21.17 -21.03
C GLU A 54 6.83 19.72 -20.69
N ARG A 55 7.71 19.10 -21.48
CA ARG A 55 8.18 17.74 -21.21
C ARG A 55 8.98 17.61 -19.93
N TRP A 56 9.73 18.64 -19.54
CA TRP A 56 10.39 18.61 -18.23
C TRP A 56 9.39 18.58 -17.09
N GLN A 57 8.29 19.31 -17.20
CA GLN A 57 7.20 19.20 -16.22
C GLN A 57 6.66 17.77 -16.18
N GLU A 58 6.38 17.15 -17.33
CA GLU A 58 5.99 15.74 -17.43
C GLU A 58 7.06 14.81 -16.85
N ASP A 59 8.34 14.98 -17.21
CA ASP A 59 9.45 14.13 -16.75
C ASP A 59 9.77 14.32 -15.27
N LYS A 60 9.67 15.54 -14.76
CA LYS A 60 9.77 15.84 -13.33
C LYS A 60 8.64 15.19 -12.54
N LEU A 61 7.49 15.11 -13.16
CA LEU A 61 6.32 14.44 -12.66
C LEU A 61 6.48 12.92 -12.73
N ASN A 62 6.94 12.38 -13.83
CA ASN A 62 7.06 10.95 -14.08
C ASN A 62 8.35 10.32 -13.48
N GLY A 63 9.35 11.13 -13.14
CA GLY A 63 10.65 10.68 -12.69
C GLY A 63 11.48 10.03 -13.79
N PRO A 64 12.80 9.80 -13.58
CA PRO A 64 13.70 9.30 -14.59
C PRO A 64 13.36 7.91 -15.15
N ASP A 65 12.66 7.09 -14.35
CA ASP A 65 12.31 5.71 -14.73
C ASP A 65 11.03 5.60 -15.57
N ALA A 66 10.25 6.67 -15.67
CA ALA A 66 8.94 6.62 -16.32
C ALA A 66 9.00 6.73 -17.84
N GLY A 67 9.90 7.57 -18.36
CA GLY A 67 9.91 7.90 -19.78
C GLY A 67 10.31 6.76 -20.72
N ALA A 68 11.16 5.86 -20.28
CA ALA A 68 11.67 4.77 -21.13
C ALA A 68 10.70 3.59 -21.24
N ALA A 69 9.87 3.32 -20.24
CA ALA A 69 8.99 2.15 -20.20
C ALA A 69 7.69 2.33 -21.00
N TYR A 70 7.28 3.59 -21.27
CA TYR A 70 5.97 3.88 -21.87
C TYR A 70 6.02 4.20 -23.37
N LEU A 71 7.20 4.33 -23.97
CA LEU A 71 7.37 4.77 -25.35
C LEU A 71 7.76 3.64 -26.31
N ASP A 72 7.53 2.41 -25.94
CA ASP A 72 7.60 1.32 -26.92
C ASP A 72 6.32 1.33 -27.76
N ASP A 73 6.38 2.01 -28.92
CA ASP A 73 5.28 2.14 -29.89
C ASP A 73 4.76 0.78 -30.42
N ASN A 74 5.36 -0.33 -30.00
CA ASN A 74 5.03 -1.67 -30.47
C ASN A 74 4.08 -2.46 -29.55
N HIS A 75 3.72 -1.93 -28.40
CA HIS A 75 2.73 -2.60 -27.55
C HIS A 75 1.32 -2.21 -28.00
N ALA A 76 0.76 -3.05 -28.87
CA ALA A 76 -0.69 -3.08 -29.07
C ALA A 76 -1.35 -3.28 -27.69
N PRO A 77 -2.47 -2.56 -27.38
CA PRO A 77 -3.17 -2.79 -26.14
C PRO A 77 -3.53 -4.27 -26.06
N THR A 78 -2.93 -4.96 -25.11
CA THR A 78 -3.42 -6.28 -24.72
C THR A 78 -4.79 -6.00 -24.18
N GLY A 79 -5.86 -6.47 -24.83
CA GLY A 79 -7.23 -6.18 -24.43
C GLY A 79 -7.47 -6.66 -23.01
N VAL A 80 -7.28 -5.78 -22.05
CA VAL A 80 -7.63 -6.02 -20.65
C VAL A 80 -9.14 -5.97 -20.59
N GLU A 81 -9.76 -7.12 -20.39
CA GLU A 81 -11.20 -7.25 -20.19
C GLU A 81 -11.51 -6.99 -18.73
N LEU A 82 -12.32 -5.97 -18.45
CA LEU A 82 -12.74 -5.64 -17.09
C LEU A 82 -13.87 -6.57 -16.65
N HIS A 83 -13.79 -7.04 -15.42
CA HIS A 83 -14.91 -7.73 -14.77
C HIS A 83 -16.12 -6.80 -14.58
N PRO A 84 -17.35 -7.33 -14.51
CA PRO A 84 -18.57 -6.50 -14.36
C PRO A 84 -18.49 -5.51 -13.20
N HIS A 85 -18.00 -5.94 -12.04
CA HIS A 85 -17.86 -5.07 -10.87
C HIS A 85 -16.82 -3.93 -11.09
N GLN A 86 -15.77 -4.16 -11.89
CA GLN A 86 -14.80 -3.12 -12.25
C GLN A 86 -15.41 -2.12 -13.23
N GLN A 87 -16.28 -2.58 -14.14
CA GLN A 87 -17.06 -1.71 -15.03
C GLN A 87 -17.97 -0.79 -14.23
N GLU A 88 -18.75 -1.35 -13.30
CA GLU A 88 -19.64 -0.60 -12.41
C GLU A 88 -18.89 0.45 -11.58
N ALA A 89 -17.71 0.09 -11.05
CA ALA A 89 -16.89 1.06 -10.33
C ALA A 89 -16.39 2.20 -11.22
N ALA A 90 -15.98 1.87 -12.45
CA ALA A 90 -15.55 2.86 -13.42
C ALA A 90 -16.69 3.81 -13.81
N ASP A 91 -17.90 3.28 -14.02
CA ASP A 91 -19.09 4.08 -14.34
C ASP A 91 -19.47 5.01 -13.19
N ALA A 92 -19.49 4.52 -11.95
CA ALA A 92 -19.78 5.34 -10.78
C ALA A 92 -18.76 6.47 -10.55
N MET A 93 -17.47 6.23 -10.82
CA MET A 93 -16.46 7.29 -10.78
C MET A 93 -16.71 8.37 -11.83
N VAL A 94 -17.14 7.97 -13.03
CA VAL A 94 -17.48 8.91 -14.12
C VAL A 94 -18.71 9.72 -13.76
N ASP A 95 -19.75 9.09 -13.21
CA ASP A 95 -20.98 9.77 -12.80
C ASP A 95 -20.69 10.81 -11.71
N ALA A 96 -19.84 10.47 -10.73
CA ALA A 96 -19.40 11.40 -9.70
C ALA A 96 -18.62 12.59 -10.31
N TYR A 97 -17.72 12.33 -11.26
CA TYR A 97 -16.96 13.36 -11.95
C TYR A 97 -17.83 14.30 -12.78
N LEU A 98 -18.77 13.75 -13.56
CA LEU A 98 -19.68 14.54 -14.41
C LEU A 98 -20.70 15.34 -13.59
N SER A 99 -20.92 14.96 -12.34
CA SER A 99 -21.80 15.66 -11.41
C SER A 99 -21.08 16.70 -10.53
N ASP A 100 -19.85 17.06 -10.89
CA ASP A 100 -19.02 18.04 -10.17
C ASP A 100 -18.79 17.69 -8.69
N LEU A 101 -18.84 16.40 -8.32
CA LEU A 101 -18.43 15.99 -6.98
C LEU A 101 -16.93 16.21 -6.80
N PRO A 102 -16.44 16.46 -5.57
CA PRO A 102 -15.02 16.72 -5.32
C PRO A 102 -14.12 15.49 -5.48
N GLY A 103 -14.72 14.30 -5.58
CA GLY A 103 -14.00 13.05 -5.73
C GLY A 103 -14.86 11.83 -5.46
N PHE A 104 -14.21 10.66 -5.39
CA PHE A 104 -14.87 9.36 -5.20
C PHE A 104 -14.00 8.41 -4.37
N LEU A 105 -14.61 7.61 -3.51
CA LEU A 105 -13.96 6.56 -2.73
C LEU A 105 -14.23 5.18 -3.34
N LEU A 106 -13.18 4.53 -3.83
CA LEU A 106 -13.24 3.11 -4.20
C LEU A 106 -12.68 2.26 -3.05
N ALA A 107 -13.58 1.72 -2.25
CA ALA A 107 -13.26 0.96 -1.05
C ALA A 107 -13.39 -0.56 -1.23
N ASP A 108 -13.38 -1.05 -2.45
CA ASP A 108 -13.41 -2.48 -2.77
C ASP A 108 -12.29 -3.23 -2.04
N ASP A 109 -12.57 -4.46 -1.61
CA ASP A 109 -11.61 -5.28 -0.90
C ASP A 109 -10.34 -5.55 -1.72
N VAL A 110 -9.31 -6.05 -1.05
CA VAL A 110 -8.03 -6.41 -1.68
C VAL A 110 -8.28 -7.49 -2.74
N GLY A 111 -7.61 -7.35 -3.89
CA GLY A 111 -7.73 -8.34 -4.98
C GLY A 111 -8.82 -8.05 -6.01
N LEU A 112 -9.78 -7.17 -5.76
CA LEU A 112 -10.88 -6.86 -6.69
C LEU A 112 -10.49 -5.96 -7.87
N GLY A 113 -9.19 -5.65 -8.04
CA GLY A 113 -8.68 -4.95 -9.23
C GLY A 113 -8.97 -3.45 -9.27
N LYS A 114 -8.96 -2.77 -8.12
CA LYS A 114 -9.15 -1.31 -8.01
C LYS A 114 -8.33 -0.51 -9.02
N THR A 115 -7.09 -0.90 -9.27
CA THR A 115 -6.20 -0.24 -10.24
C THR A 115 -6.81 -0.20 -11.64
N TYR A 116 -7.29 -1.34 -12.15
CA TYR A 116 -7.87 -1.43 -13.49
C TYR A 116 -9.20 -0.67 -13.59
N ALA A 117 -10.07 -0.80 -12.58
CA ALA A 117 -11.31 -0.03 -12.51
C ALA A 117 -11.05 1.48 -12.53
N THR A 118 -10.04 1.94 -11.77
CA THR A 118 -9.66 3.35 -11.72
C THR A 118 -9.10 3.85 -13.05
N ILE A 119 -8.20 3.11 -13.69
CA ILE A 119 -7.67 3.49 -15.01
C ILE A 119 -8.80 3.60 -16.02
N ALA A 120 -9.73 2.64 -16.06
CA ALA A 120 -10.88 2.66 -16.95
C ALA A 120 -11.80 3.87 -16.69
N GLY A 121 -12.10 4.19 -15.44
CA GLY A 121 -12.86 5.38 -15.06
C GLY A 121 -12.20 6.66 -15.55
N VAL A 122 -10.89 6.81 -15.28
CA VAL A 122 -10.10 7.97 -15.71
C VAL A 122 -10.08 8.09 -17.24
N MET A 123 -9.88 6.99 -17.97
CA MET A 123 -9.93 7.01 -19.45
C MET A 123 -11.28 7.53 -19.98
N ARG A 124 -12.40 7.18 -19.32
CA ARG A 124 -13.73 7.65 -19.68
C ARG A 124 -13.97 9.13 -19.34
N MET A 125 -13.36 9.62 -18.24
CA MET A 125 -13.39 11.05 -17.86
C MET A 125 -12.61 11.93 -18.84
N LYS A 126 -11.59 11.38 -19.50
CA LYS A 126 -10.71 12.08 -20.48
C LYS A 126 -10.03 13.34 -19.90
N PRO A 127 -9.42 13.29 -18.74
CA PRO A 127 -8.66 14.41 -18.20
C PRO A 127 -7.37 14.63 -19.02
N THR A 128 -6.77 15.81 -18.88
CA THR A 128 -5.46 16.10 -19.50
C THR A 128 -4.32 15.62 -18.61
N ASN A 129 -4.37 15.92 -17.32
CA ASN A 129 -3.29 15.65 -16.38
C ASN A 129 -3.78 14.83 -15.19
N VAL A 130 -3.17 13.68 -14.97
CA VAL A 130 -3.50 12.74 -13.89
C VAL A 130 -2.26 12.47 -13.03
N ALA A 131 -2.38 12.62 -11.72
CA ALA A 131 -1.35 12.19 -10.79
C ALA A 131 -1.82 10.95 -10.01
N VAL A 132 -0.99 9.91 -9.95
CA VAL A 132 -1.18 8.74 -9.10
C VAL A 132 -0.15 8.76 -7.99
N LEU A 133 -0.62 8.87 -6.74
CA LEU A 133 0.19 8.80 -5.55
C LEU A 133 -0.04 7.44 -4.89
N CYS A 134 1.02 6.66 -4.78
CA CYS A 134 0.93 5.29 -4.27
C CYS A 134 2.17 4.94 -3.41
N PRO A 135 2.18 3.83 -2.70
CA PRO A 135 3.40 3.28 -2.10
C PRO A 135 4.47 3.01 -3.14
N LEU A 136 5.76 3.18 -2.78
CA LEU A 136 6.88 3.05 -3.72
C LEU A 136 6.86 1.71 -4.47
N ALA A 137 6.57 0.63 -3.77
CA ALA A 137 6.56 -0.72 -4.35
C ALA A 137 5.44 -0.94 -5.40
N VAL A 138 4.40 -0.10 -5.39
CA VAL A 138 3.25 -0.22 -6.32
C VAL A 138 3.44 0.63 -7.59
N VAL A 139 4.40 1.55 -7.58
CA VAL A 139 4.69 2.42 -8.74
C VAL A 139 4.88 1.63 -10.05
N PRO A 140 5.71 0.55 -10.10
CA PRO A 140 5.86 -0.23 -11.32
C PRO A 140 4.56 -0.90 -11.79
N HIS A 141 3.74 -1.39 -10.86
CA HIS A 141 2.46 -2.01 -11.17
C HIS A 141 1.50 -1.01 -11.84
N TRP A 142 1.34 0.20 -11.28
CA TRP A 142 0.53 1.25 -11.89
C TRP A 142 0.98 1.57 -13.32
N ARG A 143 2.28 1.74 -13.53
CA ARG A 143 2.85 2.04 -14.85
C ARG A 143 2.53 0.93 -15.86
N LYS A 144 2.79 -0.33 -15.49
CA LYS A 144 2.48 -1.49 -16.33
C LYS A 144 0.97 -1.57 -16.66
N SER A 145 0.10 -1.33 -15.68
CA SER A 145 -1.34 -1.37 -15.88
C SER A 145 -1.85 -0.25 -16.79
N ILE A 146 -1.32 0.97 -16.66
CA ILE A 146 -1.63 2.11 -17.54
C ILE A 146 -1.24 1.77 -18.99
N ALA A 147 -0.03 1.27 -19.21
CA ALA A 147 0.45 0.88 -20.52
C ALA A 147 -0.37 -0.28 -21.11
N ALA A 148 -0.66 -1.33 -20.32
CA ALA A 148 -1.45 -2.48 -20.73
C ALA A 148 -2.86 -2.10 -21.19
N MET A 149 -3.46 -1.08 -20.57
CA MET A 149 -4.76 -0.55 -20.98
C MET A 149 -4.69 0.50 -22.09
N GLY A 150 -3.49 0.88 -22.55
CA GLY A 150 -3.28 1.93 -23.56
C GLY A 150 -3.75 3.31 -23.10
N ALA A 151 -3.78 3.55 -21.79
CA ALA A 151 -4.32 4.76 -21.19
C ALA A 151 -3.35 5.95 -21.27
N ASP A 152 -2.09 5.71 -21.63
CA ASP A 152 -1.02 6.71 -21.74
C ASP A 152 -1.00 7.47 -23.08
N ARG A 153 -1.89 7.13 -24.02
CA ARG A 153 -1.88 7.73 -25.37
C ARG A 153 -2.40 9.15 -25.39
N ASP A 154 -3.50 9.40 -24.67
CA ASP A 154 -4.24 10.66 -24.73
C ASP A 154 -4.25 11.42 -23.38
N ILE A 155 -3.70 10.82 -22.33
CA ILE A 155 -3.71 11.34 -20.96
C ILE A 155 -2.28 11.41 -20.44
N ASN A 156 -1.91 12.55 -19.84
CA ASN A 156 -0.63 12.73 -19.18
C ASN A 156 -0.68 12.12 -17.78
N TRP A 157 -0.07 10.96 -17.60
CA TRP A 157 -0.01 10.27 -16.32
C TRP A 157 1.31 10.55 -15.59
N LEU A 158 1.20 10.90 -14.32
CA LEU A 158 2.28 10.88 -13.36
C LEU A 158 2.05 9.79 -12.34
N VAL A 159 2.99 8.86 -12.18
CA VAL A 159 2.94 7.85 -11.11
C VAL A 159 4.15 8.03 -10.21
N ILE A 160 3.91 8.44 -8.95
CA ILE A 160 4.97 8.70 -7.97
C ILE A 160 4.61 8.12 -6.60
N ASN A 161 5.62 7.97 -5.75
CA ASN A 161 5.37 7.64 -4.35
C ASN A 161 5.03 8.88 -3.52
N TYR A 162 4.33 8.66 -2.41
CA TYR A 162 3.89 9.70 -1.49
C TYR A 162 5.02 10.62 -0.99
N ASP A 163 6.22 10.13 -0.79
CA ASP A 163 7.34 10.92 -0.26
C ASP A 163 7.84 11.99 -1.25
N ARG A 164 7.55 11.80 -2.55
CA ARG A 164 7.88 12.74 -3.62
C ARG A 164 6.83 13.81 -3.85
N THR A 165 5.63 13.72 -3.25
CA THR A 165 4.51 14.67 -3.45
C THR A 165 4.93 16.14 -3.28
N LYS A 166 5.76 16.42 -2.28
CA LYS A 166 6.28 17.78 -2.03
C LYS A 166 7.09 18.38 -3.19
N ASN A 167 7.63 17.55 -4.07
CA ASN A 167 8.39 18.01 -5.23
C ASN A 167 7.48 18.58 -6.34
N LEU A 168 6.19 18.31 -6.27
CA LEU A 168 5.16 18.79 -7.19
C LEU A 168 4.55 20.14 -6.77
N LEU A 169 5.01 20.65 -5.64
CA LEU A 169 4.52 21.90 -5.05
C LEU A 169 5.59 22.99 -5.17
N SER A 170 5.15 24.21 -5.43
CA SER A 170 6.03 25.37 -5.43
C SER A 170 6.56 25.65 -4.02
N VAL A 171 7.75 26.23 -3.94
CA VAL A 171 8.30 26.72 -2.68
C VAL A 171 8.18 28.25 -2.71
N PRO A 172 7.42 28.87 -1.81
CA PRO A 172 7.31 30.34 -1.75
C PRO A 172 8.69 30.99 -1.56
N LYS A 173 8.93 32.11 -2.24
CA LYS A 173 10.24 32.83 -2.18
C LYS A 173 10.63 33.22 -0.75
N GLU A 174 9.66 33.56 0.08
CA GLU A 174 9.85 33.93 1.50
C GLU A 174 10.39 32.77 2.36
N ALA A 175 10.17 31.52 1.95
CA ALA A 175 10.67 30.34 2.67
C ALA A 175 12.15 30.04 2.32
N THR A 176 12.68 30.55 1.23
CA THR A 176 14.09 30.38 0.85
C THR A 176 15.03 31.25 1.67
N ASP A 177 14.58 32.39 2.17
CA ASP A 177 15.38 33.31 3.01
C ASP A 177 15.39 32.90 4.50
N ALA A 178 14.49 32.01 4.92
CA ALA A 178 14.39 31.51 6.28
C ALA A 178 15.42 30.40 6.61
N LYS A 179 16.61 30.46 6.04
CA LYS A 179 17.71 29.47 6.24
C LYS A 179 18.23 29.36 7.68
N LYS A 180 17.69 30.14 8.63
CA LYS A 180 18.24 30.25 9.99
C LYS A 180 17.34 29.78 11.14
N THR A 181 16.15 29.23 10.91
CA THR A 181 15.32 28.82 12.05
C THR A 181 14.90 27.35 11.93
N ARG A 182 15.48 26.57 12.78
CA ARG A 182 15.44 25.12 12.97
C ARG A 182 14.12 24.65 13.58
N THR A 183 13.02 24.57 12.85
CA THR A 183 11.86 23.80 13.31
C THR A 183 11.17 23.09 12.14
N LYS A 184 11.02 21.78 12.31
CA LYS A 184 10.44 20.83 11.34
C LYS A 184 9.05 21.27 10.86
N ASN A 185 8.27 21.90 11.72
CA ASN A 185 6.91 22.37 11.47
C ASN A 185 6.82 23.60 10.53
N ARG A 186 7.87 24.45 10.48
CA ARG A 186 7.90 25.61 9.55
C ARG A 186 8.12 25.23 8.09
N LYS A 187 8.71 24.06 7.82
CA LYS A 187 8.88 23.57 6.43
C LYS A 187 7.56 23.13 5.79
N ILE A 188 6.58 22.72 6.59
CA ILE A 188 5.26 22.29 6.11
C ILE A 188 4.41 23.48 5.72
N ALA A 189 4.44 24.55 6.52
CA ALA A 189 3.76 25.81 6.23
C ALA A 189 4.27 26.54 4.97
N ALA A 190 5.43 26.09 4.44
CA ALA A 190 6.07 26.66 3.26
C ALA A 190 5.77 25.91 1.95
N LEU A 191 4.86 24.95 1.94
CA LEU A 191 4.41 24.31 0.70
C LEU A 191 3.43 25.23 -0.02
N GLY A 192 3.77 25.59 -1.26
CA GLY A 192 2.96 26.45 -2.11
C GLY A 192 1.89 25.71 -2.90
N LYS A 193 1.44 26.33 -3.98
CA LYS A 193 0.46 25.76 -4.92
C LYS A 193 1.10 24.66 -5.77
N PRO A 194 0.29 23.77 -6.36
CA PRO A 194 0.76 22.80 -7.36
C PRO A 194 1.54 23.49 -8.50
N LEU A 195 2.57 22.82 -9.02
CA LEU A 195 3.35 23.32 -10.14
C LEU A 195 2.58 23.28 -11.46
N ILE A 196 1.64 22.34 -11.57
CA ILE A 196 0.66 22.25 -12.66
C ILE A 196 -0.73 22.00 -12.07
N ASN A 197 -1.75 22.31 -12.84
CA ASN A 197 -3.12 21.99 -12.48
C ASN A 197 -3.39 20.53 -12.83
N TRP A 198 -3.75 19.76 -11.83
CA TRP A 198 -4.18 18.37 -11.97
C TRP A 198 -5.68 18.32 -12.19
N ASP A 199 -6.14 17.58 -13.20
CA ASP A 199 -7.58 17.36 -13.39
C ASP A 199 -8.06 16.25 -12.46
N VAL A 200 -7.29 15.16 -12.37
CA VAL A 200 -7.57 14.01 -11.51
C VAL A 200 -6.35 13.66 -10.67
N ILE A 201 -6.56 13.36 -9.39
CA ILE A 201 -5.52 12.82 -8.51
C ILE A 201 -6.02 11.50 -7.91
N VAL A 202 -5.24 10.46 -8.08
CA VAL A 202 -5.49 9.14 -7.49
C VAL A 202 -4.60 8.96 -6.26
N PHE A 203 -5.20 8.65 -5.12
CA PHE A 203 -4.52 8.31 -3.87
C PHE A 203 -4.70 6.82 -3.62
N ASP A 204 -3.72 6.02 -4.01
CA ASP A 204 -3.74 4.58 -3.77
C ASP A 204 -3.26 4.26 -2.35
N GLU A 205 -3.89 3.30 -1.68
CA GLU A 205 -3.74 3.05 -0.23
C GLU A 205 -4.00 4.33 0.58
N ALA A 206 -5.11 4.99 0.27
CA ALA A 206 -5.46 6.32 0.80
C ALA A 206 -5.54 6.38 2.33
N HIS A 207 -5.69 5.25 3.03
CA HIS A 207 -5.59 5.17 4.50
C HIS A 207 -4.26 5.70 5.05
N LEU A 208 -3.21 5.79 4.22
CA LEU A 208 -1.94 6.43 4.59
C LEU A 208 -2.07 7.93 4.87
N LEU A 209 -3.19 8.54 4.50
CA LEU A 209 -3.51 9.95 4.71
C LEU A 209 -4.35 10.21 5.97
N ARG A 210 -4.67 9.19 6.75
CA ARG A 210 -5.52 9.26 7.95
C ARG A 210 -5.08 10.26 9.03
N ASN A 211 -3.80 10.61 9.08
CA ASN A 211 -3.30 11.65 9.97
C ASN A 211 -3.23 12.99 9.24
N PRO A 212 -4.20 13.91 9.46
CA PRO A 212 -4.30 15.18 8.72
C PRO A 212 -3.11 16.12 8.99
N GLN A 213 -2.43 15.99 10.12
CA GLN A 213 -1.28 16.80 10.51
C GLN A 213 0.05 16.27 9.97
N SER A 214 0.07 15.09 9.34
CA SER A 214 1.28 14.54 8.75
C SER A 214 1.76 15.36 7.56
N GLN A 215 3.08 15.36 7.32
CA GLN A 215 3.67 16.04 6.16
C GLN A 215 3.12 15.49 4.84
N ARG A 216 2.86 14.18 4.79
CA ARG A 216 2.28 13.48 3.64
C ARG A 216 0.88 14.02 3.35
N SER A 217 0.00 13.98 4.33
CA SER A 217 -1.39 14.44 4.17
C SER A 217 -1.48 15.91 3.80
N THR A 218 -0.66 16.76 4.43
CA THR A 218 -0.60 18.20 4.09
C THR A 218 -0.13 18.41 2.64
N ALA A 219 0.90 17.69 2.18
CA ALA A 219 1.37 17.81 0.81
C ALA A 219 0.30 17.32 -0.20
N CYS A 220 -0.38 16.23 0.10
CA CYS A 220 -1.45 15.69 -0.75
C CYS A 220 -2.65 16.63 -0.85
N ARG A 221 -3.10 17.23 0.26
CA ARG A 221 -4.18 18.23 0.23
C ARG A 221 -3.81 19.46 -0.60
N ARG A 222 -2.56 19.95 -0.44
CA ARG A 222 -2.07 21.09 -1.26
C ARG A 222 -2.02 20.72 -2.74
N LEU A 223 -1.60 19.50 -3.06
CA LEU A 223 -1.58 19.02 -4.44
C LEU A 223 -3.01 18.93 -5.02
N ALA A 224 -3.98 18.50 -4.23
CA ALA A 224 -5.40 18.45 -4.61
C ALA A 224 -6.05 19.85 -4.75
N GLY A 225 -5.34 20.91 -4.46
CA GLY A 225 -5.79 22.29 -4.66
C GLY A 225 -6.26 23.00 -3.39
N GLU A 226 -5.94 22.49 -2.19
CA GLU A 226 -6.19 23.25 -0.96
C GLU A 226 -5.49 24.61 -1.01
N GLY A 227 -6.27 25.69 -0.87
CA GLY A 227 -5.76 27.07 -0.99
C GLY A 227 -5.45 27.51 -2.43
N SER A 228 -6.02 26.85 -3.43
CA SER A 228 -5.96 27.18 -4.85
C SER A 228 -7.37 27.36 -5.41
N ASP A 229 -7.48 28.13 -6.49
CA ASP A 229 -8.75 28.32 -7.22
C ASP A 229 -9.11 27.06 -8.05
N HIS A 230 -8.10 26.29 -8.47
CA HIS A 230 -8.26 25.02 -9.15
C HIS A 230 -8.21 23.88 -8.14
N LYS A 231 -9.19 22.98 -8.21
CA LYS A 231 -9.25 21.76 -7.39
C LYS A 231 -9.32 20.55 -8.31
N ALA A 232 -8.49 19.57 -8.04
CA ALA A 232 -8.52 18.30 -8.75
C ALA A 232 -9.68 17.43 -8.25
N PHE A 233 -10.25 16.63 -9.15
CA PHE A 233 -11.12 15.52 -8.76
C PHE A 233 -10.26 14.43 -8.09
N CYS A 234 -10.61 14.02 -6.90
CA CYS A 234 -9.80 13.09 -6.11
C CYS A 234 -10.40 11.69 -6.10
N LEU A 235 -9.62 10.70 -6.50
CA LEU A 235 -9.96 9.27 -6.38
C LEU A 235 -9.18 8.67 -5.21
N TRP A 236 -9.88 8.28 -4.16
CA TRP A 236 -9.27 7.59 -3.01
C TRP A 236 -9.50 6.09 -3.14
N LEU A 237 -8.41 5.32 -3.16
CA LEU A 237 -8.44 3.86 -3.26
C LEU A 237 -7.94 3.26 -1.97
N SER A 238 -8.77 2.51 -1.28
CA SER A 238 -8.34 1.81 -0.08
C SER A 238 -9.35 0.74 0.30
N ALA A 239 -8.91 -0.50 0.45
CA ALA A 239 -9.75 -1.56 1.01
C ALA A 239 -10.20 -1.24 2.46
N THR A 240 -9.49 -0.32 3.11
CA THR A 240 -9.72 0.11 4.49
C THR A 240 -9.62 1.63 4.58
N ALA A 241 -10.75 2.28 4.39
CA ALA A 241 -10.81 3.74 4.40
C ALA A 241 -10.42 4.33 5.77
N GLY A 242 -10.79 3.71 6.87
CA GLY A 242 -10.45 4.14 8.23
C GLY A 242 -10.95 3.17 9.30
N GLN A 243 -10.38 3.25 10.48
CA GLN A 243 -10.70 2.38 11.63
C GLN A 243 -11.78 2.98 12.52
N ASN A 244 -11.92 4.28 12.45
CA ASN A 244 -12.95 5.05 13.15
C ASN A 244 -13.28 6.31 12.34
N PRO A 245 -14.39 6.99 12.62
CA PRO A 245 -14.80 8.20 11.89
C PRO A 245 -13.70 9.27 11.80
N LEU A 246 -12.92 9.51 12.85
CA LEU A 246 -11.87 10.53 12.85
C LEU A 246 -10.71 10.23 11.88
N HIS A 247 -10.49 8.95 11.56
CA HIS A 247 -9.49 8.54 10.57
C HIS A 247 -9.88 8.89 9.13
N LEU A 248 -11.15 9.23 8.88
CA LEU A 248 -11.69 9.56 7.57
C LEU A 248 -11.54 11.03 7.20
N SER A 249 -10.82 11.82 7.98
CA SER A 249 -10.62 13.25 7.74
C SER A 249 -10.07 13.58 6.35
N TYR A 250 -9.32 12.68 5.73
CA TYR A 250 -8.81 12.86 4.37
C TYR A 250 -9.91 12.78 3.29
N LEU A 251 -11.07 12.19 3.62
CA LEU A 251 -12.26 12.12 2.78
C LEU A 251 -13.22 13.31 3.00
N ALA A 252 -12.81 14.31 3.80
CA ALA A 252 -13.65 15.45 4.15
C ALA A 252 -14.36 16.11 2.94
N PRO A 253 -13.75 16.26 1.75
CA PRO A 253 -14.45 16.82 0.61
C PRO A 253 -15.71 16.05 0.20
N ILE A 254 -15.63 14.71 0.11
CA ILE A 254 -16.79 13.89 -0.25
C ILE A 254 -17.78 13.73 0.91
N LEU A 255 -17.31 13.71 2.15
CA LEU A 255 -18.17 13.71 3.33
C LEU A 255 -18.99 15.00 3.42
N ALA A 256 -18.39 16.14 3.13
CA ALA A 256 -19.08 17.41 3.05
C ALA A 256 -20.15 17.42 1.94
N ALA A 257 -19.80 16.90 0.76
CA ALA A 257 -20.75 16.78 -0.35
C ALA A 257 -21.92 15.86 -0.02
N SER A 258 -21.66 14.71 0.62
CA SER A 258 -22.69 13.75 0.99
C SER A 258 -23.64 14.25 2.08
N THR A 259 -23.11 14.99 3.08
CA THR A 259 -23.93 15.45 4.22
C THR A 259 -24.49 16.86 4.02
N GLY A 260 -24.09 17.57 2.97
CA GLY A 260 -24.46 18.98 2.76
C GLY A 260 -23.89 19.93 3.83
N THR A 261 -22.88 19.48 4.58
CA THR A 261 -22.24 20.26 5.65
C THR A 261 -20.86 20.73 5.23
N THR A 262 -20.46 21.90 5.66
CA THR A 262 -19.08 22.37 5.49
C THR A 262 -18.20 21.65 6.51
N VAL A 263 -17.19 20.93 6.03
CA VAL A 263 -16.07 20.52 6.88
C VAL A 263 -15.13 21.72 6.98
N GLY A 264 -14.93 22.21 8.20
CA GLY A 264 -14.00 23.30 8.49
C GLY A 264 -12.54 22.93 8.24
N ASP A 265 -11.63 23.37 9.10
CA ASP A 265 -10.25 22.91 9.04
C ASP A 265 -10.20 21.39 9.28
N LEU A 266 -9.55 20.66 8.37
CA LEU A 266 -9.41 19.20 8.47
C LEU A 266 -8.65 18.75 9.72
N THR A 267 -7.90 19.66 10.34
CA THR A 267 -7.24 19.42 11.63
C THR A 267 -8.21 19.39 12.79
N ASP A 268 -9.42 19.95 12.59
CA ASP A 268 -10.52 20.04 13.57
C ASP A 268 -11.71 19.15 13.14
N PHE A 269 -11.44 18.06 12.45
CA PHE A 269 -12.45 17.14 11.90
C PHE A 269 -13.39 16.54 12.96
N GLN A 270 -12.96 16.51 14.23
CA GLN A 270 -13.82 16.12 15.35
C GLN A 270 -15.12 16.94 15.44
N TYR A 271 -15.10 18.24 15.08
CA TYR A 271 -16.32 19.05 15.09
C TYR A 271 -17.33 18.62 14.01
N TRP A 272 -16.82 18.13 12.86
CA TRP A 272 -17.69 17.53 11.87
C TRP A 272 -18.31 16.23 12.40
N ALA A 273 -17.52 15.36 13.03
CA ALA A 273 -18.01 14.12 13.63
C ALA A 273 -19.09 14.39 14.71
N GLU A 274 -18.84 15.38 15.58
CA GLU A 274 -19.84 15.85 16.56
C GLU A 274 -21.12 16.34 15.88
N SER A 275 -21.01 17.08 14.77
CA SER A 275 -22.17 17.55 13.99
C SER A 275 -23.00 16.40 13.39
N GLN A 276 -22.41 15.23 13.22
CA GLN A 276 -23.05 13.99 12.79
C GLN A 276 -23.54 13.14 13.97
N ASN A 277 -23.58 13.72 15.19
CA ASN A 277 -23.97 13.07 16.44
C ASN A 277 -23.04 11.92 16.88
N MET A 278 -21.80 11.90 16.43
CA MET A 278 -20.79 10.95 16.89
C MET A 278 -20.15 11.46 18.18
N GLU A 279 -19.99 10.59 19.16
CA GLU A 279 -19.36 10.96 20.42
C GLU A 279 -17.83 10.94 20.28
N VAL A 280 -17.20 12.09 20.52
CA VAL A 280 -15.73 12.23 20.56
C VAL A 280 -15.31 12.84 21.90
N ARG A 281 -14.15 12.45 22.39
CA ARG A 281 -13.58 12.95 23.65
C ARG A 281 -12.12 13.30 23.49
N GLN A 282 -11.62 14.11 24.38
CA GLN A 282 -10.19 14.39 24.45
C GLN A 282 -9.48 13.31 25.28
N GLY A 283 -8.54 12.59 24.67
CA GLY A 283 -7.76 11.55 25.32
C GLY A 283 -6.68 12.11 26.25
N ALA A 284 -6.00 11.24 26.98
CA ALA A 284 -5.03 11.56 28.03
C ALA A 284 -3.85 12.46 27.56
N TYR A 285 -3.55 12.49 26.27
CA TYR A 285 -2.48 13.29 25.68
C TYR A 285 -2.99 14.45 24.82
N GLY A 286 -4.27 14.81 24.97
CA GLY A 286 -4.88 15.92 24.24
C GLY A 286 -5.26 15.60 22.79
N ALA A 287 -5.07 14.38 22.32
CA ALA A 287 -5.58 13.92 21.04
C ALA A 287 -7.08 13.63 21.13
N TRP A 288 -7.81 13.89 20.05
CA TRP A 288 -9.21 13.52 19.97
C TRP A 288 -9.38 12.03 19.71
N GLU A 289 -10.26 11.39 20.47
CA GLU A 289 -10.62 9.99 20.39
C GLU A 289 -12.11 9.86 20.13
N TRP A 290 -12.49 8.95 19.24
CA TRP A 290 -13.88 8.57 19.06
C TRP A 290 -14.30 7.56 20.13
N VAL A 291 -15.46 7.78 20.72
CA VAL A 291 -16.07 6.81 21.65
C VAL A 291 -16.81 5.79 20.79
N ARG A 292 -16.32 4.54 20.82
CA ARG A 292 -16.82 3.47 19.95
C ARG A 292 -18.32 3.28 20.09
N ASN A 293 -19.00 3.35 18.94
CA ASN A 293 -20.40 3.08 18.79
C ASN A 293 -20.64 2.45 17.41
N GLU A 294 -21.22 1.27 17.34
CA GLU A 294 -21.50 0.58 16.07
C GLU A 294 -22.48 1.37 15.19
N ALA A 295 -23.43 2.07 15.79
CA ALA A 295 -24.34 2.93 15.04
C ALA A 295 -23.61 4.04 14.27
N ASP A 296 -22.48 4.56 14.79
CA ASP A 296 -21.66 5.55 14.09
C ASP A 296 -20.99 4.94 12.84
N LEU A 297 -20.57 3.69 12.92
CA LEU A 297 -19.97 2.99 11.77
C LEU A 297 -21.01 2.71 10.68
N ASP A 298 -22.22 2.33 11.05
CA ASP A 298 -23.33 2.17 10.12
C ASP A 298 -23.72 3.51 9.49
N HIS A 299 -23.75 4.58 10.29
CA HIS A 299 -24.00 5.93 9.79
C HIS A 299 -22.92 6.37 8.80
N MET A 300 -21.65 6.13 9.11
CA MET A 300 -20.55 6.44 8.18
C MET A 300 -20.63 5.64 6.88
N ARG A 301 -21.02 4.36 6.96
CA ARG A 301 -21.24 3.53 5.77
C ARG A 301 -22.36 4.11 4.91
N HIS A 302 -23.46 4.48 5.52
CA HIS A 302 -24.57 5.12 4.83
C HIS A 302 -24.13 6.43 4.13
N ILE A 303 -23.43 7.32 4.83
CA ILE A 303 -22.91 8.59 4.27
C ILE A 303 -22.02 8.33 3.04
N LEU A 304 -21.13 7.32 3.10
CA LEU A 304 -20.12 7.09 2.07
C LEU A 304 -20.64 6.30 0.86
N PHE A 305 -21.63 5.40 1.06
CA PHE A 305 -21.95 4.41 0.04
C PHE A 305 -23.43 4.38 -0.35
N GLU A 306 -24.31 5.12 0.35
CA GLU A 306 -25.75 4.99 0.15
C GLU A 306 -26.51 6.34 0.09
N ASN A 307 -25.91 7.43 0.59
CA ASN A 307 -26.65 8.68 0.88
C ASN A 307 -26.83 9.60 -0.32
N THR A 308 -26.09 9.40 -1.41
CA THR A 308 -26.09 10.33 -2.56
C THR A 308 -26.38 9.63 -3.88
N ASP A 309 -26.94 10.38 -4.82
CA ASP A 309 -27.07 9.99 -6.22
C ASP A 309 -26.56 11.17 -7.07
N PRO A 310 -25.41 11.02 -7.77
CA PRO A 310 -24.55 9.83 -7.80
C PRO A 310 -23.84 9.56 -6.48
N LEU A 311 -23.40 8.31 -6.26
CA LEU A 311 -22.68 7.88 -5.09
C LEU A 311 -21.33 8.59 -4.96
N VAL A 312 -20.89 8.86 -3.71
CA VAL A 312 -19.54 9.37 -3.42
C VAL A 312 -18.52 8.27 -3.18
N GLY A 313 -18.94 7.02 -3.14
CA GLY A 313 -18.08 5.86 -3.01
C GLY A 313 -18.77 4.53 -3.22
N ILE A 314 -17.96 3.50 -3.46
CA ILE A 314 -18.40 2.10 -3.56
C ILE A 314 -17.49 1.24 -2.70
N ARG A 315 -18.10 0.24 -2.05
CA ARG A 315 -17.41 -0.83 -1.35
C ARG A 315 -18.04 -2.17 -1.65
N ARG A 316 -17.24 -3.12 -2.11
CA ARG A 316 -17.65 -4.50 -2.34
C ARG A 316 -16.62 -5.46 -1.77
N ARG A 317 -17.10 -6.63 -1.40
CA ARG A 317 -16.31 -7.75 -0.90
C ARG A 317 -16.28 -8.85 -1.96
N PRO A 318 -15.33 -9.79 -1.90
CA PRO A 318 -15.35 -10.98 -2.74
C PRO A 318 -16.69 -11.72 -2.72
N THR A 319 -17.34 -11.80 -1.56
CA THR A 319 -18.66 -12.43 -1.37
C THR A 319 -19.81 -11.71 -2.07
N ASP A 320 -19.67 -10.45 -2.40
CA ASP A 320 -20.69 -9.65 -3.06
C ASP A 320 -20.63 -9.81 -4.60
N ILE A 321 -19.60 -10.53 -5.11
CA ILE A 321 -19.36 -10.71 -6.54
C ILE A 321 -19.67 -12.15 -6.94
N ALA A 322 -20.66 -12.32 -7.80
CA ALA A 322 -21.09 -13.62 -8.26
C ALA A 322 -19.95 -14.38 -8.98
N GLY A 323 -19.68 -15.61 -8.54
CA GLY A 323 -18.65 -16.45 -9.11
C GLY A 323 -17.22 -16.12 -8.68
N TRP A 324 -17.03 -15.17 -7.77
CA TRP A 324 -15.72 -14.90 -7.19
C TRP A 324 -15.35 -15.99 -6.18
N PRO A 325 -14.11 -16.51 -6.17
CA PRO A 325 -13.71 -17.59 -5.28
C PRO A 325 -13.82 -17.19 -3.81
N GLU A 326 -14.42 -18.06 -3.00
CA GLU A 326 -14.45 -17.86 -1.56
C GLU A 326 -13.05 -17.98 -0.96
N GLN A 327 -12.77 -17.10 0.01
CA GLN A 327 -11.53 -17.15 0.75
C GLN A 327 -11.58 -18.18 1.87
N GLN A 328 -10.69 -19.16 1.79
CA GLN A 328 -10.55 -20.21 2.80
C GLN A 328 -9.39 -19.88 3.73
N ARG A 329 -9.67 -19.69 5.01
CA ARG A 329 -8.70 -19.44 6.07
C ARG A 329 -8.57 -20.66 6.93
N ILE A 330 -7.41 -21.32 6.87
CA ILE A 330 -7.14 -22.59 7.50
C ILE A 330 -6.16 -22.38 8.66
N PRO A 331 -6.63 -22.47 9.93
CA PRO A 331 -5.72 -22.52 11.07
C PRO A 331 -4.86 -23.78 10.97
N TYR A 332 -3.54 -23.65 11.06
CA TYR A 332 -2.62 -24.77 10.95
C TYR A 332 -1.76 -24.91 12.21
N PRO A 333 -2.09 -25.87 13.10
CA PRO A 333 -1.33 -26.11 14.32
C PRO A 333 -0.01 -26.82 14.01
N ILE A 334 1.09 -26.31 14.58
CA ILE A 334 2.39 -26.97 14.58
C ILE A 334 2.65 -27.56 15.96
N ASP A 335 2.86 -28.84 16.01
CA ASP A 335 3.29 -29.55 17.22
C ASP A 335 4.81 -29.32 17.41
N LEU A 336 5.19 -28.59 18.46
CA LEU A 336 6.58 -28.30 18.71
C LEU A 336 7.29 -29.54 19.26
N ASP A 337 8.52 -29.79 18.81
CA ASP A 337 9.38 -30.79 19.41
C ASP A 337 9.78 -30.41 20.86
N PRO A 338 10.36 -31.30 21.66
CA PRO A 338 10.71 -30.99 23.05
C PRO A 338 11.64 -29.78 23.21
N ARG A 339 12.55 -29.55 22.26
CA ARG A 339 13.46 -28.39 22.27
C ARG A 339 12.72 -27.12 21.87
N GLY A 340 11.84 -27.19 20.89
CA GLY A 340 10.96 -26.07 20.50
C GLY A 340 10.08 -25.65 21.67
N TRP A 341 9.52 -26.61 22.42
CA TRP A 341 8.76 -26.35 23.63
C TRP A 341 9.58 -25.61 24.71
N GLU A 342 10.79 -26.07 24.98
CA GLU A 342 11.68 -25.42 25.96
C GLU A 342 11.95 -23.95 25.57
N LEU A 343 12.30 -23.72 24.31
CA LEU A 343 12.56 -22.36 23.79
C LEU A 343 11.31 -21.46 23.81
N TYR A 344 10.16 -22.04 23.49
CA TYR A 344 8.90 -21.30 23.52
C TYR A 344 8.50 -20.91 24.94
N ASP A 345 8.58 -21.84 25.89
CA ASP A 345 8.23 -21.62 27.29
C ASP A 345 9.13 -20.58 27.93
N ASP A 346 10.42 -20.62 27.68
CA ASP A 346 11.38 -19.62 28.16
C ASP A 346 11.02 -18.22 27.62
N ALA A 347 10.76 -18.13 26.31
CA ALA A 347 10.36 -16.88 25.69
C ALA A 347 9.02 -16.33 26.25
N TRP A 348 8.07 -17.23 26.49
CA TRP A 348 6.76 -16.90 27.06
C TRP A 348 6.85 -16.42 28.51
N LEU A 349 7.64 -17.10 29.34
CA LEU A 349 7.85 -16.71 30.73
C LEU A 349 8.54 -15.35 30.86
N GLU A 350 9.54 -15.09 30.01
CA GLU A 350 10.21 -13.80 29.94
C GLU A 350 9.23 -12.69 29.57
N PHE A 351 8.45 -12.89 28.51
CA PHE A 351 7.46 -11.94 28.05
C PHE A 351 6.38 -11.66 29.12
N ARG A 352 5.79 -12.70 29.75
CA ARG A 352 4.81 -12.53 30.84
C ARG A 352 5.35 -11.75 32.02
N ARG A 353 6.62 -11.96 32.36
CA ARG A 353 7.28 -11.20 33.42
C ARG A 353 7.32 -9.71 33.10
N GLU A 354 7.70 -9.36 31.87
CA GLU A 354 7.79 -7.97 31.44
C GLU A 354 6.39 -7.31 31.33
N VAL A 355 5.38 -8.03 30.81
CA VAL A 355 3.98 -7.57 30.83
C VAL A 355 3.54 -7.23 32.25
N ASN A 356 3.79 -8.12 33.21
CA ASN A 356 3.43 -7.88 34.61
C ASN A 356 4.16 -6.69 35.25
N LEU A 357 5.41 -6.43 34.84
CA LEU A 357 6.18 -5.26 35.30
C LEU A 357 5.67 -3.96 34.68
N ALA A 358 5.32 -3.97 33.39
CA ALA A 358 4.75 -2.83 32.69
C ALA A 358 3.40 -2.40 33.29
N MET A 359 2.55 -3.37 33.65
CA MET A 359 1.25 -3.12 34.31
C MET A 359 1.38 -2.51 35.70
N LYS A 360 2.52 -2.69 36.37
CA LYS A 360 2.81 -2.06 37.67
C LYS A 360 3.37 -0.64 37.54
N GLY A 361 3.18 0.02 36.40
CA GLY A 361 3.57 1.41 36.15
C GLY A 361 5.05 1.62 35.79
N ARG A 362 5.75 0.57 35.36
CA ARG A 362 7.14 0.65 34.92
C ARG A 362 7.22 0.56 33.40
N ASN A 363 7.28 1.72 32.76
CA ASN A 363 7.68 1.97 31.36
C ASN A 363 6.96 1.16 30.25
N PRO A 364 5.85 1.68 29.68
CA PRO A 364 5.10 1.02 28.59
C PRO A 364 5.93 0.81 27.29
N GLN A 365 6.98 1.59 27.07
CA GLN A 365 7.81 1.49 25.85
C GLN A 365 8.58 0.17 25.75
N ASN A 366 8.93 -0.46 26.88
CA ASN A 366 9.60 -1.75 26.88
C ASN A 366 8.67 -2.90 26.46
N LEU A 367 7.36 -2.75 26.63
CA LEU A 367 6.40 -3.80 26.33
C LEU A 367 6.37 -4.17 24.84
N LEU A 368 6.42 -3.19 23.94
CA LEU A 368 6.48 -3.42 22.50
C LEU A 368 7.77 -4.16 22.08
N VAL A 369 8.89 -3.84 22.71
CA VAL A 369 10.17 -4.51 22.43
C VAL A 369 10.13 -5.97 22.88
N GLU A 370 9.60 -6.23 24.07
CA GLU A 370 9.51 -7.58 24.61
C GLU A 370 8.49 -8.44 23.85
N GLN A 371 7.40 -7.84 23.41
CA GLN A 371 6.44 -8.50 22.50
C GLN A 371 7.10 -8.89 21.18
N LEU A 372 7.92 -8.00 20.61
CA LEU A 372 8.63 -8.28 19.37
C LEU A 372 9.63 -9.44 19.55
N ARG A 373 10.37 -9.45 20.65
CA ARG A 373 11.32 -10.52 21.00
C ARG A 373 10.63 -11.87 21.18
N PHE A 374 9.51 -11.89 21.90
CA PHE A 374 8.72 -13.10 22.06
C PHE A 374 8.27 -13.64 20.68
N ARG A 375 7.69 -12.77 19.84
CA ARG A 375 7.23 -13.15 18.51
C ARG A 375 8.36 -13.65 17.62
N GLN A 376 9.55 -13.06 17.70
CA GLN A 376 10.74 -13.50 16.96
C GLN A 376 11.15 -14.91 17.36
N LYS A 377 11.23 -15.20 18.67
CA LYS A 377 11.55 -16.54 19.18
C LYS A 377 10.46 -17.55 18.81
N ALA A 378 9.18 -17.18 18.95
CA ALA A 378 8.04 -18.02 18.59
C ALA A 378 8.01 -18.31 17.07
N SER A 379 8.35 -17.34 16.23
CA SER A 379 8.52 -17.54 14.78
C SER A 379 9.57 -18.61 14.49
N TYR A 380 10.74 -18.47 15.08
CA TYR A 380 11.86 -19.36 14.83
C TYR A 380 11.56 -20.83 15.19
N VAL A 381 10.88 -21.09 16.31
CA VAL A 381 10.55 -22.47 16.72
C VAL A 381 9.51 -23.17 15.83
N ARG A 382 8.73 -22.38 15.06
CA ARG A 382 7.75 -22.94 14.11
C ARG A 382 8.35 -23.29 12.75
N VAL A 383 9.60 -22.91 12.47
CA VAL A 383 10.26 -23.14 11.18
C VAL A 383 10.17 -24.60 10.70
N PRO A 384 10.50 -25.62 11.52
CA PRO A 384 10.42 -27.03 11.08
C PRO A 384 9.03 -27.44 10.60
N GLY A 385 7.99 -27.12 11.37
CA GLY A 385 6.61 -27.46 11.01
C GLY A 385 6.08 -26.66 9.80
N THR A 386 6.56 -25.44 9.61
CA THR A 386 6.24 -24.70 8.38
C THR A 386 6.91 -25.31 7.16
N VAL A 387 8.13 -25.84 7.28
CA VAL A 387 8.79 -26.58 6.20
C VAL A 387 7.97 -27.83 5.84
N GLU A 388 7.49 -28.60 6.82
CA GLU A 388 6.64 -29.77 6.59
C GLU A 388 5.35 -29.38 5.83
N LEU A 389 4.69 -28.32 6.26
CA LEU A 389 3.51 -27.80 5.53
C LEU A 389 3.84 -27.43 4.09
N VAL A 390 4.95 -26.73 3.85
CA VAL A 390 5.37 -26.35 2.50
C VAL A 390 5.63 -27.60 1.64
N GLU A 391 6.29 -28.63 2.17
CA GLU A 391 6.52 -29.89 1.46
C GLU A 391 5.20 -30.58 1.10
N ASP A 392 4.24 -30.63 2.02
CA ASP A 392 2.92 -31.20 1.78
C ASP A 392 2.16 -30.45 0.68
N LEU A 393 2.19 -29.12 0.71
CA LEU A 393 1.55 -28.28 -0.30
C LEU A 393 2.19 -28.45 -1.69
N LEU A 394 3.52 -28.52 -1.75
CA LEU A 394 4.25 -28.78 -3.01
C LEU A 394 3.94 -30.17 -3.57
N SER A 395 3.74 -31.20 -2.71
CA SER A 395 3.39 -32.54 -3.14
C SER A 395 2.00 -32.62 -3.79
N ASN A 396 1.16 -31.60 -3.60
CA ASN A 396 -0.15 -31.45 -4.20
C ASN A 396 -0.13 -30.47 -5.40
N ASP A 397 1.02 -30.28 -6.03
CA ASP A 397 1.21 -29.42 -7.20
C ASP A 397 0.80 -27.94 -6.97
N LEU A 398 0.96 -27.45 -5.74
CA LEU A 398 0.67 -26.06 -5.38
C LEU A 398 1.95 -25.22 -5.36
N GLN A 399 1.87 -23.96 -5.76
CA GLN A 399 2.91 -22.97 -5.49
C GLN A 399 2.65 -22.31 -4.14
N VAL A 400 3.70 -22.09 -3.34
CA VAL A 400 3.55 -21.65 -1.95
C VAL A 400 4.21 -20.30 -1.73
N ALA A 401 3.41 -19.31 -1.31
CA ALA A 401 3.88 -18.01 -0.89
C ALA A 401 3.85 -17.91 0.64
N VAL A 402 5.03 -17.86 1.26
CA VAL A 402 5.18 -17.83 2.72
C VAL A 402 5.48 -16.42 3.19
N SER A 403 4.58 -15.82 3.95
CA SER A 403 4.78 -14.54 4.61
C SER A 403 5.51 -14.73 5.94
N VAL A 404 6.67 -14.13 6.07
CA VAL A 404 7.54 -14.23 7.25
C VAL A 404 7.91 -12.83 7.73
N GLN A 405 7.80 -12.57 9.03
CA GLN A 405 8.09 -11.25 9.57
C GLN A 405 9.57 -11.04 9.92
N PHE A 406 10.26 -12.08 10.32
CA PHE A 406 11.60 -12.00 10.90
C PHE A 406 12.64 -12.60 9.97
N LEU A 407 13.72 -11.86 9.69
CA LEU A 407 14.77 -12.27 8.76
C LEU A 407 15.45 -13.57 9.16
N GLU A 408 15.67 -13.79 10.45
CA GLU A 408 16.23 -15.06 10.96
C GLU A 408 15.37 -16.27 10.60
N SER A 409 14.04 -16.11 10.64
CA SER A 409 13.11 -17.18 10.23
C SER A 409 13.08 -17.35 8.71
N VAL A 410 13.22 -16.25 7.95
CA VAL A 410 13.37 -16.30 6.47
C VAL A 410 14.61 -17.12 6.11
N ASP A 411 15.76 -16.80 6.71
CA ASP A 411 17.02 -17.49 6.44
C ASP A 411 16.94 -18.96 6.82
N ALA A 412 16.39 -19.28 7.99
CA ALA A 412 16.23 -20.66 8.45
C ALA A 412 15.29 -21.49 7.53
N LEU A 413 14.15 -20.92 7.11
CA LEU A 413 13.23 -21.57 6.16
C LEU A 413 13.92 -21.83 4.82
N ARG A 414 14.59 -20.78 4.28
CA ARG A 414 15.32 -20.91 3.00
C ARG A 414 16.38 -22.01 3.08
N ASP A 415 17.25 -21.96 4.09
CA ASP A 415 18.37 -22.91 4.21
C ASP A 415 17.88 -24.36 4.31
N ILE A 416 16.79 -24.62 5.06
CA ILE A 416 16.23 -25.97 5.17
C ILE A 416 15.57 -26.42 3.86
N LEU A 417 14.79 -25.56 3.20
CA LEU A 417 14.14 -25.87 1.94
C LEU A 417 15.16 -26.14 0.81
N GLU A 418 16.20 -25.29 0.73
CA GLU A 418 17.28 -25.46 -0.25
C GLU A 418 18.11 -26.73 0.01
N ALA A 419 18.36 -27.09 1.28
CA ALA A 419 19.00 -28.36 1.64
C ALA A 419 18.18 -29.57 1.17
N LYS A 420 16.85 -29.43 1.11
CA LYS A 420 15.90 -30.41 0.53
C LYS A 420 15.79 -30.30 -1.00
N LYS A 421 16.60 -29.47 -1.66
CA LYS A 421 16.61 -29.22 -3.12
C LYS A 421 15.34 -28.54 -3.65
N ILE A 422 14.60 -27.86 -2.79
CA ILE A 422 13.47 -27.03 -3.18
C ILE A 422 14.01 -25.64 -3.51
N LYS A 423 13.76 -25.16 -4.72
CA LYS A 423 14.17 -23.81 -5.14
C LYS A 423 13.28 -22.79 -4.47
N VAL A 424 13.89 -21.78 -3.87
CA VAL A 424 13.21 -20.72 -3.12
C VAL A 424 13.51 -19.36 -3.75
N ALA A 425 12.48 -18.56 -3.99
CA ALA A 425 12.59 -17.14 -4.24
C ALA A 425 12.47 -16.38 -2.90
N THR A 426 13.16 -15.26 -2.77
CA THR A 426 13.13 -14.50 -1.50
C THR A 426 12.99 -13.01 -1.76
N ILE A 427 12.03 -12.34 -1.09
CA ILE A 427 11.81 -10.90 -1.16
C ILE A 427 11.82 -10.31 0.25
N VAL A 428 12.85 -9.51 0.55
CA VAL A 428 13.03 -8.87 1.87
C VAL A 428 13.29 -7.36 1.73
N GLY A 429 13.22 -6.66 2.87
CA GLY A 429 13.16 -5.20 2.88
C GLY A 429 14.37 -4.46 2.30
N ASP A 430 15.58 -4.98 2.47
CA ASP A 430 16.85 -4.37 2.06
C ASP A 430 17.23 -4.60 0.58
N MET A 431 16.46 -5.44 -0.14
CA MET A 431 16.65 -5.65 -1.57
C MET A 431 16.23 -4.44 -2.39
N THR A 432 16.91 -4.21 -3.50
CA THR A 432 16.54 -3.21 -4.52
C THR A 432 15.24 -3.60 -5.24
N ALA A 433 14.62 -2.66 -5.93
CA ALA A 433 13.40 -2.92 -6.71
C ALA A 433 13.63 -3.97 -7.80
N ASP A 434 14.79 -3.92 -8.47
CA ASP A 434 15.14 -4.85 -9.55
C ASP A 434 15.38 -6.27 -9.01
N GLU A 435 16.04 -6.41 -7.86
CA GLU A 435 16.23 -7.71 -7.21
C GLU A 435 14.89 -8.32 -6.77
N LYS A 436 14.00 -7.51 -6.19
CA LYS A 436 12.65 -7.95 -5.80
C LYS A 436 11.84 -8.42 -7.00
N GLU A 437 11.93 -7.70 -8.12
CA GLU A 437 11.23 -8.06 -9.36
C GLU A 437 11.82 -9.34 -9.97
N ALA A 438 13.12 -9.54 -9.95
CA ALA A 438 13.75 -10.76 -10.43
C ALA A 438 13.29 -12.00 -9.64
N GLU A 439 13.24 -11.92 -8.30
CA GLU A 439 12.76 -13.00 -7.46
C GLU A 439 11.25 -13.26 -7.65
N ARG A 440 10.47 -12.18 -7.83
CA ARG A 440 9.05 -12.30 -8.16
C ARG A 440 8.83 -13.05 -9.48
N ILE A 441 9.61 -12.72 -10.51
CA ILE A 441 9.53 -13.38 -11.83
C ILE A 441 9.89 -14.86 -11.70
N ARG A 442 10.93 -15.23 -10.95
CA ARG A 442 11.29 -16.63 -10.70
C ARG A 442 10.14 -17.44 -10.12
N PHE A 443 9.39 -16.84 -9.17
CA PHE A 443 8.19 -17.48 -8.61
C PHE A 443 7.07 -17.51 -9.66
N GLN A 444 6.82 -16.42 -10.38
CA GLN A 444 5.77 -16.34 -11.40
C GLN A 444 5.94 -17.38 -12.51
N GLN A 445 7.16 -17.61 -12.96
CA GLN A 445 7.49 -18.56 -14.02
C GLN A 445 7.57 -20.03 -13.54
N GLY A 446 7.48 -20.25 -12.23
CA GLY A 446 7.59 -21.59 -11.65
C GLY A 446 9.02 -22.09 -11.46
N ASP A 447 10.03 -21.28 -11.74
CA ASP A 447 11.44 -21.63 -11.49
C ASP A 447 11.74 -21.84 -10.00
N ALA A 448 11.03 -21.13 -9.13
CA ALA A 448 11.00 -21.32 -7.70
C ALA A 448 9.54 -21.56 -7.25
N PRO A 449 9.17 -22.80 -6.88
CA PRO A 449 7.80 -23.12 -6.46
C PRO A 449 7.44 -22.52 -5.09
N VAL A 450 8.43 -22.05 -4.33
CA VAL A 450 8.25 -21.38 -3.04
C VAL A 450 8.78 -19.96 -3.12
N ILE A 451 8.04 -19.01 -2.56
CA ILE A 451 8.52 -17.65 -2.32
C ILE A 451 8.40 -17.31 -0.84
N LEU A 452 9.50 -16.89 -0.21
CA LEU A 452 9.52 -16.33 1.13
C LEU A 452 9.52 -14.81 1.01
N PHE A 453 8.61 -14.13 1.70
CA PHE A 453 8.59 -12.68 1.64
C PHE A 453 8.28 -12.04 2.99
N THR A 454 8.99 -10.96 3.28
CA THR A 454 8.55 -10.07 4.35
C THR A 454 7.39 -9.23 3.82
N PRO A 455 6.35 -8.95 4.65
CA PRO A 455 5.23 -8.15 4.22
C PRO A 455 5.70 -6.75 3.82
N THR A 456 5.92 -6.57 2.53
CA THR A 456 6.20 -5.30 1.89
C THR A 456 4.98 -4.89 1.08
N GLU A 457 4.67 -3.61 1.07
CA GLU A 457 3.58 -3.08 0.27
C GLU A 457 3.83 -3.38 -1.23
N GLY A 458 2.78 -3.78 -1.95
CA GLY A 458 2.74 -3.75 -3.40
C GLY A 458 3.30 -4.91 -4.20
N ILE A 459 3.55 -6.08 -3.60
CA ILE A 459 3.95 -7.27 -4.36
C ILE A 459 2.69 -8.03 -4.83
N SER A 460 2.59 -8.32 -6.12
CA SER A 460 1.56 -9.19 -6.71
C SER A 460 2.14 -10.56 -7.01
N LEU A 461 1.50 -11.60 -6.48
CA LEU A 461 1.95 -13.01 -6.58
C LEU A 461 0.85 -13.92 -7.15
N HIS A 462 -0.19 -13.39 -7.81
CA HIS A 462 -1.26 -14.20 -8.38
C HIS A 462 -0.89 -14.75 -9.77
N ALA A 463 -1.51 -15.84 -10.17
CA ALA A 463 -1.21 -16.53 -11.43
C ALA A 463 -1.69 -15.76 -12.68
N GLY A 464 -2.75 -14.98 -12.57
CA GLY A 464 -3.33 -14.20 -13.69
C GLY A 464 -2.59 -12.90 -14.02
N GLU A 465 -1.44 -12.63 -13.41
CA GLU A 465 -0.68 -11.45 -13.76
C GLU A 465 -0.08 -11.62 -15.17
N THR A 466 -0.27 -10.60 -16.01
CA THR A 466 0.16 -10.53 -17.42
C THR A 466 1.69 -10.52 -17.64
N ALA A 467 2.49 -10.99 -16.70
CA ALA A 467 3.83 -11.45 -17.04
C ALA A 467 3.67 -12.61 -18.03
N ALA A 468 4.04 -12.43 -19.26
CA ALA A 468 3.75 -13.27 -20.43
C ALA A 468 4.13 -14.75 -20.32
N GLU A 469 4.50 -15.27 -19.16
CA GLU A 469 5.00 -16.62 -18.91
C GLU A 469 4.67 -17.12 -17.49
N ALA A 470 3.67 -16.51 -16.81
CA ALA A 470 3.26 -17.01 -15.49
C ALA A 470 2.66 -18.42 -15.59
N THR A 471 2.99 -19.28 -14.65
CA THR A 471 2.34 -20.59 -14.55
C THR A 471 0.89 -20.40 -14.08
N ASP A 472 0.00 -21.27 -14.53
CA ASP A 472 -1.39 -21.37 -14.10
C ASP A 472 -1.59 -22.25 -12.86
N MET A 473 -0.48 -22.67 -12.23
CA MET A 473 -0.52 -23.47 -11.00
C MET A 473 -1.28 -22.73 -9.89
N GLN A 474 -2.13 -23.47 -9.18
CA GLN A 474 -2.82 -22.96 -8.00
C GLN A 474 -1.82 -22.50 -6.94
N ARG A 475 -2.04 -21.29 -6.42
CA ARG A 475 -1.19 -20.69 -5.38
C ARG A 475 -1.87 -20.68 -4.04
N VAL A 476 -1.08 -20.86 -2.99
CA VAL A 476 -1.55 -20.79 -1.61
C VAL A 476 -0.66 -19.84 -0.81
N THR A 477 -1.26 -19.15 0.13
CA THR A 477 -0.55 -18.27 1.05
C THR A 477 -0.37 -18.97 2.40
N VAL A 478 0.85 -18.96 2.93
CA VAL A 478 1.15 -19.41 4.28
C VAL A 478 1.58 -18.22 5.12
N LEU A 479 0.81 -17.88 6.13
CA LEU A 479 1.17 -16.87 7.12
C LEU A 479 1.95 -17.56 8.23
N HIS A 480 3.27 -17.66 8.07
CA HIS A 480 4.18 -18.17 9.09
C HIS A 480 4.15 -17.29 10.34
N ASP A 481 4.11 -15.97 10.14
CA ASP A 481 3.93 -15.00 11.21
C ASP A 481 2.61 -14.24 11.01
N VAL A 482 1.64 -14.55 11.83
CA VAL A 482 0.35 -13.87 11.82
C VAL A 482 0.51 -12.45 12.38
N ARG A 483 0.01 -11.48 11.65
CA ARG A 483 -0.02 -10.08 12.08
C ARG A 483 -1.13 -9.87 13.09
N TYR A 484 -0.88 -8.99 14.06
CA TYR A 484 -1.94 -8.54 14.97
C TYR A 484 -2.88 -7.51 14.34
N SER A 485 -2.66 -7.16 13.10
CA SER A 485 -3.55 -6.37 12.27
C SER A 485 -4.26 -7.30 11.29
N ALA A 486 -5.58 -7.43 11.43
CA ALA A 486 -6.40 -8.20 10.51
C ALA A 486 -6.28 -7.66 9.08
N LEU A 487 -6.22 -6.33 8.94
CA LEU A 487 -5.95 -5.68 7.65
C LEU A 487 -4.64 -6.15 7.01
N SER A 488 -3.55 -6.17 7.78
CA SER A 488 -2.26 -6.64 7.25
C SER A 488 -2.33 -8.12 6.84
N CYS A 489 -3.09 -8.95 7.56
CA CYS A 489 -3.33 -10.34 7.16
C CYS A 489 -4.13 -10.41 5.86
N ALA A 490 -5.21 -9.65 5.71
CA ALA A 490 -6.00 -9.59 4.49
C ALA A 490 -5.17 -9.12 3.28
N GLN A 491 -4.29 -8.14 3.46
CA GLN A 491 -3.36 -7.69 2.41
C GLN A 491 -2.35 -8.78 2.00
N ILE A 492 -1.90 -9.59 2.94
CA ILE A 492 -1.01 -10.74 2.67
C ILE A 492 -1.78 -11.82 1.90
N GLU A 493 -2.98 -12.18 2.34
CA GLU A 493 -3.86 -13.13 1.65
C GLU A 493 -4.11 -12.70 0.19
N GLY A 494 -4.48 -11.45 -0.02
CA GLY A 494 -4.83 -10.91 -1.34
C GLY A 494 -3.70 -10.85 -2.36
N ARG A 495 -2.46 -11.22 -1.98
CA ARG A 495 -1.32 -11.22 -2.92
C ARG A 495 -1.34 -12.39 -3.90
N CYS A 496 -1.86 -13.55 -3.48
CA CYS A 496 -1.93 -14.74 -4.32
C CYS A 496 -3.30 -14.96 -4.97
N HIS A 497 -4.33 -14.25 -4.53
CA HIS A 497 -5.71 -14.54 -4.88
C HIS A 497 -6.28 -13.50 -5.82
N ARG A 498 -6.43 -13.86 -7.09
CA ARG A 498 -7.13 -13.10 -8.12
C ARG A 498 -7.60 -14.06 -9.20
N ASP A 499 -8.64 -13.66 -9.92
CA ASP A 499 -9.04 -14.20 -11.24
C ASP A 499 -9.30 -15.72 -11.28
N GLY A 500 -10.19 -16.20 -10.43
CA GLY A 500 -10.75 -17.55 -10.55
C GLY A 500 -9.96 -18.64 -9.86
N GLN A 501 -8.82 -18.35 -9.21
CA GLN A 501 -8.12 -19.32 -8.37
C GLN A 501 -8.72 -19.38 -6.96
N ASN A 502 -8.69 -20.56 -6.34
CA ASN A 502 -9.12 -20.71 -4.95
C ASN A 502 -8.25 -19.88 -4.01
N ALA A 503 -8.89 -19.07 -3.20
CA ALA A 503 -8.24 -18.21 -2.22
C ALA A 503 -7.98 -18.99 -0.93
N ILE A 504 -6.81 -19.64 -0.82
CA ILE A 504 -6.46 -20.49 0.34
C ILE A 504 -5.31 -19.83 1.10
N ALA A 505 -5.53 -19.60 2.40
CA ALA A 505 -4.53 -19.07 3.31
C ALA A 505 -4.40 -19.93 4.57
N TYR A 506 -3.18 -20.41 4.83
CA TYR A 506 -2.84 -21.16 6.04
C TYR A 506 -2.29 -20.22 7.11
N TYR A 507 -2.87 -20.29 8.31
CA TYR A 507 -2.48 -19.51 9.47
C TYR A 507 -1.73 -20.40 10.45
N VAL A 508 -0.41 -20.29 10.44
CA VAL A 508 0.48 -21.18 11.19
C VAL A 508 0.63 -20.70 12.64
N TYR A 509 0.52 -21.60 13.59
CA TYR A 509 0.72 -21.33 15.02
C TYR A 509 1.28 -22.55 15.76
N ALA A 510 1.92 -22.29 16.89
CA ALA A 510 2.32 -23.36 17.79
C ALA A 510 1.09 -23.89 18.56
N ASP A 511 0.81 -25.18 18.42
CA ASP A 511 -0.33 -25.83 19.06
C ASP A 511 -0.27 -25.69 20.59
N ARG A 512 -1.43 -25.65 21.25
CA ARG A 512 -1.54 -25.57 22.72
C ARG A 512 -0.78 -24.37 23.33
N THR A 513 -0.67 -23.28 22.60
CA THR A 513 -0.05 -22.03 23.06
C THR A 513 -1.02 -20.85 23.01
N VAL A 514 -0.58 -19.68 23.50
CA VAL A 514 -1.38 -18.46 23.38
C VAL A 514 -1.66 -18.06 21.92
N GLU A 515 -0.83 -18.50 20.99
CA GLU A 515 -0.98 -18.20 19.56
C GLU A 515 -2.26 -18.77 18.99
N GLU A 516 -2.69 -19.93 19.43
CA GLU A 516 -3.96 -20.55 19.03
C GLU A 516 -5.14 -19.59 19.23
N ASN A 517 -5.26 -19.02 20.43
CA ASN A 517 -6.32 -18.07 20.74
C ASN A 517 -6.22 -16.78 19.89
N ILE A 518 -5.00 -16.29 19.68
CA ILE A 518 -4.76 -15.10 18.88
C ILE A 518 -5.18 -15.35 17.43
N ILE A 519 -4.83 -16.50 16.86
CA ILE A 519 -5.16 -16.83 15.46
C ILE A 519 -6.65 -17.03 15.26
N HIS A 520 -7.32 -17.77 16.15
CA HIS A 520 -8.77 -17.94 16.06
C HIS A 520 -9.50 -16.60 16.12
N LYS A 521 -9.11 -15.71 17.03
CA LYS A 521 -9.66 -14.35 17.09
C LYS A 521 -9.33 -13.53 15.83
N THR A 522 -8.12 -13.65 15.29
CA THR A 522 -7.74 -12.94 14.07
C THR A 522 -8.56 -13.40 12.86
N ILE A 523 -8.77 -14.71 12.70
CA ILE A 523 -9.59 -15.27 11.63
C ILE A 523 -11.05 -14.87 11.80
N GLN A 524 -11.60 -14.93 13.02
CA GLN A 524 -12.95 -14.45 13.33
C GLN A 524 -13.09 -12.98 12.92
N ARG A 525 -12.15 -12.14 13.34
CA ARG A 525 -12.17 -10.72 13.00
C ARG A 525 -12.05 -10.47 11.50
N LEU A 526 -11.23 -11.21 10.78
CA LEU A 526 -11.15 -11.14 9.31
C LEU A 526 -12.50 -11.50 8.66
N THR A 527 -13.24 -12.42 9.28
CA THR A 527 -14.59 -12.77 8.84
C THR A 527 -15.58 -11.64 9.16
N ASP A 528 -15.46 -11.04 10.34
CA ASP A 528 -16.31 -9.94 10.82
C ASP A 528 -15.94 -8.58 10.20
N MET A 529 -14.71 -8.39 9.72
CA MET A 529 -14.29 -7.18 8.98
C MET A 529 -15.15 -6.89 7.74
N ALA A 530 -15.92 -7.86 7.32
CA ALA A 530 -16.98 -7.65 6.35
C ALA A 530 -17.97 -6.54 6.77
N THR A 531 -18.09 -6.26 8.06
CA THR A 531 -19.03 -5.28 8.61
C THR A 531 -18.36 -3.99 9.09
N MET A 532 -17.01 -3.93 9.23
CA MET A 532 -16.29 -2.81 9.85
C MET A 532 -15.32 -2.12 8.90
N LEU A 533 -15.06 -0.84 9.13
CA LEU A 533 -14.15 0.01 8.34
C LEU A 533 -12.65 -0.16 8.67
N GLY A 534 -12.23 -1.20 9.39
CA GLY A 534 -10.80 -1.48 9.64
C GLY A 534 -10.43 -1.92 11.07
N ASP A 535 -9.13 -2.14 11.33
CA ASP A 535 -8.56 -2.48 12.63
C ASP A 535 -8.56 -1.28 13.59
N ASP A 536 -8.87 -1.49 14.84
CA ASP A 536 -8.80 -0.47 15.89
C ASP A 536 -7.73 -0.77 16.96
N THR A 537 -7.47 0.22 17.81
CA THR A 537 -6.53 0.08 18.93
C THR A 537 -7.03 -0.91 19.98
N GLU A 538 -8.34 -1.14 20.09
CA GLU A 538 -8.93 -2.10 21.02
C GLU A 538 -8.53 -3.54 20.68
N TRP A 539 -8.30 -3.85 19.39
CA TRP A 539 -7.79 -5.16 18.99
C TRP A 539 -6.43 -5.47 19.62
N VAL A 540 -5.56 -4.49 19.71
CA VAL A 540 -4.27 -4.65 20.41
C VAL A 540 -4.51 -4.89 21.90
N GLU A 541 -5.45 -4.21 22.51
CA GLU A 541 -5.86 -4.43 23.91
C GLU A 541 -6.49 -5.80 24.10
N GLU A 542 -7.36 -6.24 23.19
CA GLU A 542 -7.98 -7.58 23.22
C GLU A 542 -6.94 -8.70 23.09
N ILE A 543 -5.91 -8.52 22.28
CA ILE A 543 -4.77 -9.43 22.23
C ILE A 543 -4.04 -9.45 23.58
N TYR A 544 -3.82 -8.29 24.19
CA TYR A 544 -3.20 -8.23 25.52
C TYR A 544 -4.06 -8.89 26.58
N ASP A 545 -5.38 -8.74 26.53
CA ASP A 545 -6.29 -9.43 27.42
C ASP A 545 -6.26 -10.95 27.19
N THR A 546 -6.22 -11.39 25.94
CA THR A 546 -6.02 -12.82 25.60
C THR A 546 -4.73 -13.36 26.20
N ILE A 547 -3.64 -12.58 26.11
CA ILE A 547 -2.35 -12.93 26.72
C ILE A 547 -2.42 -12.98 28.24
N ARG A 548 -3.17 -12.05 28.86
CA ARG A 548 -3.35 -12.01 30.32
C ARG A 548 -4.15 -13.20 30.85
N GLU A 549 -5.21 -13.56 30.15
CA GLU A 549 -6.15 -14.60 30.54
C GLU A 549 -5.64 -16.00 30.23
N TYR A 550 -4.67 -16.11 29.30
CA TYR A 550 -4.14 -17.40 28.92
C TYR A 550 -3.48 -18.08 30.13
N LYS A 551 -4.13 -19.15 30.56
CA LYS A 551 -3.61 -20.08 31.57
C LYS A 551 -3.30 -21.37 30.83
N ARG A 552 -2.02 -21.68 30.66
CA ARG A 552 -1.61 -22.99 30.14
C ARG A 552 -2.32 -24.07 30.99
N GLY A 553 -3.09 -24.90 30.35
CA GLY A 553 -3.70 -26.07 31.01
C GLY A 553 -2.62 -26.88 31.71
N LYS A 554 -2.85 -27.27 32.99
CA LYS A 554 -1.96 -28.11 33.76
C LYS A 554 -1.87 -29.49 33.14
#